data_20ac8b7024d4afa83c083748ab5d9355
#
_entry.id   20ac8b7024d4afa83c083748ab5d9355
#
_cell.length_a   1.000
_cell.length_b   1.000
_cell.length_c   1.000
_cell.angle_alpha   90.00
_cell.angle_beta   90.00
_cell.angle_gamma   90.00
#
_symmetry.space_group_name_H-M   'P 1'
#
loop_
_entity.id
_entity.type
_entity.pdbx_description
1 polymer ?
#
loop_
_entity_poly.entity_id
_entity_poly.type
_entity_poly.pdbx_seq_one_letter_code
_entity_poly.pdbx_strand_id
1 'polypeptide(L)'
;MPISGVHGIGIGDLLDKVINAFPENADQEEDQSIKFSFIGRPNVGKSSLVNAMLGENRVIVSNIEGTTRDAIDTKFQTEDGTEYTMIDTAGIRKKGKVYENTEKYSVLRAMQAIDRSDVVCVVLNAEEGIREQDKHVAGYAHEAGRGVIIVVNKWDTLKKNSHSMADFEKAIRQEFQYLSYAPIVF
;
A
#
# COMPACT_ATOMS: atom_id res chain seq x y z
N MET A 1 -20.69 7.22 38.12
CA MET A 1 -21.08 8.41 37.34
C MET A 1 -22.27 8.01 36.45
N PRO A 2 -23.46 8.57 36.65
CA PRO A 2 -24.60 8.28 35.76
C PRO A 2 -24.41 8.99 34.42
N ILE A 3 -24.63 8.28 33.30
CA ILE A 3 -24.52 8.80 31.94
C ILE A 3 -25.84 8.54 31.22
N SER A 4 -26.34 9.55 30.50
CA SER A 4 -27.49 9.42 29.63
C SER A 4 -27.17 9.98 28.25
N GLY A 5 -27.03 9.13 27.24
CA GLY A 5 -26.78 9.53 25.87
C GLY A 5 -27.97 10.29 25.26
N VAL A 6 -29.21 9.95 25.65
CA VAL A 6 -30.43 10.61 25.15
C VAL A 6 -30.60 12.04 25.69
N HIS A 7 -30.17 12.26 26.93
CA HIS A 7 -30.33 13.56 27.62
C HIS A 7 -29.04 14.34 27.74
N GLY A 8 -27.91 13.87 27.20
CA GLY A 8 -26.62 14.53 27.25
C GLY A 8 -26.01 14.66 28.67
N ILE A 9 -26.58 13.97 29.68
CA ILE A 9 -26.15 14.11 31.06
C ILE A 9 -24.86 13.30 31.26
N GLY A 10 -23.84 13.91 31.87
CA GLY A 10 -22.57 13.28 32.25
C GLY A 10 -21.60 12.99 31.10
N ILE A 11 -21.87 13.49 29.88
CA ILE A 11 -20.97 13.30 28.73
C ILE A 11 -19.66 14.07 28.93
N GLY A 12 -19.69 15.30 29.48
CA GLY A 12 -18.47 16.08 29.77
C GLY A 12 -17.55 15.33 30.74
N ASP A 13 -18.11 14.87 31.85
CA ASP A 13 -17.33 14.10 32.85
C ASP A 13 -16.79 12.77 32.29
N LEU A 14 -17.48 12.16 31.30
CA LEU A 14 -16.99 10.99 30.60
C LEU A 14 -15.78 11.34 29.75
N LEU A 15 -15.86 12.42 28.96
CA LEU A 15 -14.78 12.87 28.11
C LEU A 15 -13.54 13.25 28.92
N ASP A 16 -13.71 13.95 30.06
CA ASP A 16 -12.63 14.30 30.95
C ASP A 16 -11.94 13.04 31.51
N LYS A 17 -12.71 12.01 31.88
CA LYS A 17 -12.15 10.73 32.32
C LYS A 17 -11.42 9.99 31.20
N VAL A 18 -11.93 10.06 29.98
CA VAL A 18 -11.25 9.48 28.82
C VAL A 18 -9.92 10.20 28.58
N ILE A 19 -9.90 11.52 28.56
CA ILE A 19 -8.68 12.32 28.36
C ILE A 19 -7.65 12.02 29.46
N ASN A 20 -8.09 11.98 30.73
CA ASN A 20 -7.20 11.67 31.86
C ASN A 20 -6.73 10.22 31.91
N ALA A 21 -7.33 9.33 31.14
CA ALA A 21 -6.89 7.93 31.03
C ALA A 21 -5.84 7.72 29.93
N PHE A 22 -5.60 8.71 29.06
CA PHE A 22 -4.48 8.66 28.13
C PHE A 22 -3.17 8.86 28.90
N PRO A 23 -2.12 8.08 28.59
CA PRO A 23 -0.80 8.31 29.20
C PRO A 23 -0.30 9.70 28.79
N GLU A 24 0.19 10.48 29.78
CA GLU A 24 0.68 11.86 29.59
C GLU A 24 1.89 11.98 28.63
N ASN A 25 2.54 10.88 28.29
CA ASN A 25 3.71 10.85 27.41
C ASN A 25 3.51 9.76 26.35
N ALA A 26 2.49 9.92 25.51
CA ALA A 26 2.51 9.31 24.20
C ALA A 26 3.32 10.23 23.25
N ASP A 27 4.58 10.51 23.57
CA ASP A 27 5.58 10.88 22.58
C ASP A 27 5.77 9.64 21.68
N GLN A 28 4.78 9.40 20.81
CA GLN A 28 5.02 8.63 19.63
C GLN A 28 5.96 9.50 18.81
N GLU A 29 7.24 9.13 18.79
CA GLU A 29 8.15 9.62 17.78
C GLU A 29 7.38 9.51 16.48
N GLU A 30 7.05 10.64 15.86
CA GLU A 30 6.35 10.65 14.58
C GLU A 30 7.18 9.80 13.62
N ASP A 31 6.62 8.69 13.19
CA ASP A 31 7.27 7.77 12.25
C ASP A 31 7.50 8.53 10.94
N GLN A 32 8.69 9.09 10.78
CA GLN A 32 9.10 9.88 9.62
C GLN A 32 9.43 9.03 8.40
N SER A 33 9.30 7.71 8.50
CA SER A 33 9.54 6.81 7.38
C SER A 33 8.54 7.05 6.25
N ILE A 34 9.00 6.98 5.01
CA ILE A 34 8.14 7.04 3.83
C ILE A 34 7.34 5.74 3.75
N LYS A 35 6.01 5.84 3.85
CA LYS A 35 5.10 4.69 3.83
C LYS A 35 4.63 4.42 2.42
N PHE A 36 4.80 3.19 1.97
CA PHE A 36 4.32 2.81 0.64
C PHE A 36 3.73 1.39 0.62
N SER A 37 2.89 1.14 -0.38
CA SER A 37 2.26 -0.16 -0.59
C SER A 37 2.31 -0.59 -2.05
N PHE A 38 2.33 -1.92 -2.27
CA PHE A 38 2.11 -2.52 -3.58
C PHE A 38 0.66 -3.00 -3.70
N ILE A 39 -0.08 -2.43 -4.62
CA ILE A 39 -1.45 -2.82 -4.93
C ILE A 39 -1.56 -3.31 -6.37
N GLY A 40 -2.61 -4.06 -6.67
CA GLY A 40 -2.84 -4.61 -8.01
C GLY A 40 -3.49 -5.98 -7.91
N ARG A 41 -3.90 -6.52 -9.05
CA ARG A 41 -4.60 -7.81 -9.16
C ARG A 41 -3.77 -8.98 -8.59
N PRO A 42 -4.41 -10.12 -8.28
CA PRO A 42 -3.69 -11.34 -7.99
C PRO A 42 -2.72 -11.73 -9.14
N ASN A 43 -1.60 -12.33 -8.81
CA ASN A 43 -0.61 -12.87 -9.76
C ASN A 43 0.12 -11.86 -10.68
N VAL A 44 -0.06 -10.55 -10.49
CA VAL A 44 0.75 -9.54 -11.21
C VAL A 44 2.21 -9.49 -10.78
N GLY A 45 2.56 -10.18 -9.68
CA GLY A 45 3.95 -10.34 -9.21
C GLY A 45 4.34 -9.46 -8.01
N LYS A 46 3.37 -8.87 -7.29
CA LYS A 46 3.64 -8.06 -6.08
C LYS A 46 4.59 -8.75 -5.08
N SER A 47 4.33 -10.02 -4.75
CA SER A 47 5.16 -10.77 -3.80
C SER A 47 6.59 -10.97 -4.29
N SER A 48 6.79 -11.12 -5.60
CA SER A 48 8.12 -11.27 -6.19
C SER A 48 8.89 -9.97 -6.11
N LEU A 49 8.23 -8.82 -6.38
CA LEU A 49 8.82 -7.48 -6.24
C LEU A 49 9.23 -7.22 -4.78
N VAL A 50 8.31 -7.47 -3.83
CA VAL A 50 8.61 -7.31 -2.40
C VAL A 50 9.80 -8.17 -1.96
N ASN A 51 9.83 -9.44 -2.37
CA ASN A 51 10.93 -10.33 -2.02
C ASN A 51 12.25 -9.90 -2.65
N ALA A 52 12.23 -9.40 -3.88
CA ALA A 52 13.43 -8.88 -4.55
C ALA A 52 13.95 -7.63 -3.82
N MET A 53 13.09 -6.66 -3.51
CA MET A 53 13.48 -5.45 -2.76
C MET A 53 14.06 -5.75 -1.39
N LEU A 54 13.43 -6.63 -0.63
CA LEU A 54 13.88 -7.00 0.72
C LEU A 54 15.07 -7.96 0.73
N GLY A 55 15.36 -8.62 -0.38
CA GLY A 55 16.50 -9.50 -0.57
C GLY A 55 17.76 -8.81 -1.08
N GLU A 56 17.69 -7.54 -1.46
CA GLU A 56 18.86 -6.77 -1.90
C GLU A 56 19.82 -6.47 -0.75
N ASN A 57 21.12 -6.62 -0.99
CA ASN A 57 22.16 -6.35 0.01
C ASN A 57 22.25 -4.88 0.50
N ARG A 58 21.51 -4.00 -0.18
CA ARG A 58 21.46 -2.55 0.11
C ARG A 58 20.35 -2.14 1.08
N VAL A 59 19.60 -3.12 1.59
CA VAL A 59 18.44 -2.87 2.43
C VAL A 59 18.63 -3.55 3.79
N ILE A 60 18.63 -2.77 4.86
CA ILE A 60 18.64 -3.26 6.23
C ILE A 60 17.20 -3.37 6.70
N VAL A 61 16.71 -4.59 6.82
CA VAL A 61 15.33 -4.87 7.27
C VAL A 61 15.29 -4.89 8.79
N SER A 62 14.48 -4.02 9.39
CA SER A 62 14.14 -4.08 10.81
C SER A 62 12.78 -4.79 10.96
N ASN A 63 12.76 -5.90 11.69
CA ASN A 63 11.52 -6.60 12.04
C ASN A 63 10.85 -5.87 13.22
N ILE A 64 10.16 -4.79 12.95
CA ILE A 64 9.25 -4.20 13.93
C ILE A 64 7.88 -4.77 13.65
N GLU A 65 7.43 -5.69 14.49
CA GLU A 65 6.05 -6.18 14.44
C GLU A 65 5.14 -5.03 14.82
N GLY A 66 4.32 -4.58 13.86
CA GLY A 66 3.29 -3.58 14.12
C GLY A 66 2.27 -4.10 15.13
N THR A 67 1.79 -3.24 16.01
CA THR A 67 0.87 -3.51 17.13
C THR A 67 -0.56 -3.89 16.70
N THR A 68 -0.86 -4.05 15.42
CA THR A 68 -2.17 -4.42 14.92
C THR A 68 -2.20 -5.87 14.43
N ARG A 69 -3.14 -6.65 14.95
CA ARG A 69 -3.31 -8.11 14.78
C ARG A 69 -3.36 -8.63 13.34
N ASP A 70 -3.53 -7.79 12.32
CA ASP A 70 -3.88 -8.21 10.96
C ASP A 70 -2.98 -7.67 9.83
N ALA A 71 -2.11 -6.72 10.06
CA ALA A 71 -1.21 -6.18 9.03
C ALA A 71 0.23 -6.15 9.55
N ILE A 72 1.11 -6.91 8.95
CA ILE A 72 2.55 -6.85 9.24
C ILE A 72 3.16 -5.88 8.24
N ASP A 73 3.58 -4.71 8.74
CA ASP A 73 4.37 -3.76 7.97
C ASP A 73 5.84 -4.12 8.09
N THR A 74 6.63 -3.79 7.08
CA THR A 74 8.07 -4.05 7.12
C THR A 74 8.81 -2.72 7.00
N LYS A 75 9.55 -2.36 8.05
CA LYS A 75 10.48 -1.22 8.03
C LYS A 75 11.83 -1.64 7.49
N PHE A 76 12.41 -0.79 6.67
CA PHE A 76 13.76 -0.98 6.18
C PHE A 76 14.42 0.38 5.90
N GLN A 77 15.74 0.36 5.84
CA GLN A 77 16.57 1.54 5.57
C GLN A 77 17.45 1.25 4.36
N THR A 78 17.59 2.23 3.50
CA THR A 78 18.53 2.19 2.36
C THR A 78 19.93 2.66 2.78
N GLU A 79 20.94 2.42 1.94
CA GLU A 79 22.34 2.78 2.23
C GLU A 79 22.56 4.28 2.50
N ASP A 80 21.71 5.15 1.93
CA ASP A 80 21.74 6.60 2.14
C ASP A 80 21.08 7.04 3.47
N GLY A 81 20.58 6.09 4.26
CA GLY A 81 19.94 6.34 5.55
C GLY A 81 18.47 6.67 5.48
N THR A 82 17.85 6.66 4.30
CA THR A 82 16.40 6.91 4.17
C THR A 82 15.59 5.73 4.72
N GLU A 83 14.63 6.03 5.58
CA GLU A 83 13.74 5.02 6.18
C GLU A 83 12.45 4.87 5.40
N TYR A 84 12.07 3.64 5.18
CA TYR A 84 10.85 3.26 4.48
C TYR A 84 10.03 2.28 5.30
N THR A 85 8.71 2.38 5.18
CA THR A 85 7.78 1.39 5.74
C THR A 85 6.89 0.85 4.63
N MET A 86 7.05 -0.43 4.32
CA MET A 86 6.18 -1.14 3.38
C MET A 86 4.94 -1.65 4.10
N ILE A 87 3.78 -1.17 3.68
CA ILE A 87 2.47 -1.48 4.28
C ILE A 87 1.92 -2.81 3.78
N ASP A 88 1.30 -3.59 4.66
CA ASP A 88 0.61 -4.87 4.39
C ASP A 88 1.48 -5.95 3.72
N THR A 89 2.71 -6.12 4.17
CA THR A 89 3.60 -7.16 3.65
C THR A 89 3.14 -8.58 3.97
N ALA A 90 2.32 -8.80 5.01
CA ALA A 90 1.79 -10.12 5.38
C ALA A 90 0.87 -10.71 4.32
N GLY A 91 0.02 -9.89 3.72
CA GLY A 91 -0.83 -10.31 2.59
C GLY A 91 -0.02 -10.71 1.35
N ILE A 92 1.18 -10.14 1.24
CA ILE A 92 2.09 -10.36 0.11
C ILE A 92 3.01 -11.56 0.34
N ARG A 93 3.51 -11.78 1.58
CA ARG A 93 4.48 -12.84 1.92
C ARG A 93 3.88 -14.23 2.11
N LYS A 94 2.63 -14.36 2.52
CA LYS A 94 1.98 -15.67 2.74
C LYS A 94 1.61 -16.37 1.42
N LYS A 95 2.60 -16.73 0.61
CA LYS A 95 2.44 -17.73 -0.45
C LYS A 95 2.57 -19.12 0.18
N GLY A 96 1.46 -19.84 0.31
CA GLY A 96 1.53 -21.25 0.73
C GLY A 96 0.24 -21.89 1.20
N LYS A 97 -0.80 -21.12 1.49
CA LYS A 97 -2.12 -21.68 1.75
C LYS A 97 -3.14 -20.96 0.89
N VAL A 98 -3.81 -21.74 0.06
CA VAL A 98 -4.98 -21.38 -0.71
C VAL A 98 -5.97 -20.72 0.25
N TYR A 99 -6.00 -19.39 0.25
CA TYR A 99 -7.15 -18.65 0.73
C TYR A 99 -7.95 -18.30 -0.52
N GLU A 100 -8.94 -19.12 -0.80
CA GLU A 100 -10.13 -18.73 -1.54
C GLU A 100 -10.83 -17.63 -0.75
N ASN A 101 -10.26 -16.45 -0.72
CA ASN A 101 -10.92 -15.30 -0.15
C ASN A 101 -11.34 -14.38 -1.30
N THR A 102 -12.64 -14.43 -1.51
CA THR A 102 -13.50 -13.57 -2.28
C THR A 102 -12.84 -12.22 -2.62
N GLU A 103 -12.94 -11.80 -3.88
CA GLU A 103 -12.46 -10.51 -4.41
C GLU A 103 -12.72 -9.32 -3.48
N LYS A 104 -13.84 -9.35 -2.75
CA LYS A 104 -14.20 -8.31 -1.76
C LYS A 104 -13.17 -8.10 -0.65
N TYR A 105 -12.55 -9.15 -0.11
CA TYR A 105 -11.51 -9.03 0.92
C TYR A 105 -10.20 -8.48 0.36
N SER A 106 -9.90 -8.78 -0.90
CA SER A 106 -8.72 -8.25 -1.59
C SER A 106 -8.83 -6.73 -1.81
N VAL A 107 -10.02 -6.23 -2.18
CA VAL A 107 -10.27 -4.80 -2.39
C VAL A 107 -10.22 -4.05 -1.04
N LEU A 108 -10.86 -4.56 0.00
CA LEU A 108 -10.86 -3.93 1.32
C LEU A 108 -9.43 -3.80 1.88
N ARG A 109 -8.60 -4.83 1.74
CA ARG A 109 -7.19 -4.78 2.14
C ARG A 109 -6.40 -3.75 1.33
N ALA A 110 -6.64 -3.70 0.03
CA ALA A 110 -6.00 -2.70 -0.83
C ALA A 110 -6.37 -1.28 -0.37
N MET A 111 -7.64 -1.02 -0.05
CA MET A 111 -8.08 0.27 0.48
C MET A 111 -7.40 0.61 1.81
N GLN A 112 -7.34 -0.33 2.76
CA GLN A 112 -6.65 -0.15 4.04
C GLN A 112 -5.15 0.14 3.86
N ALA A 113 -4.50 -0.52 2.91
CA ALA A 113 -3.09 -0.26 2.60
C ALA A 113 -2.91 1.13 1.97
N ILE A 114 -3.79 1.53 1.05
CA ILE A 114 -3.81 2.86 0.43
C ILE A 114 -3.93 3.95 1.50
N ASP A 115 -4.89 3.83 2.43
CA ASP A 115 -5.17 4.82 3.47
C ASP A 115 -3.96 5.06 4.39
N ARG A 116 -3.11 4.06 4.57
CA ARG A 116 -1.92 4.09 5.43
C ARG A 116 -0.63 4.45 4.71
N SER A 117 -0.66 4.60 3.39
CA SER A 117 0.51 4.86 2.55
C SER A 117 0.62 6.34 2.17
N ASP A 118 1.84 6.82 2.02
CA ASP A 118 2.14 8.10 1.38
C ASP A 118 2.20 7.92 -0.14
N VAL A 119 2.75 6.76 -0.57
CA VAL A 119 2.92 6.41 -1.99
C VAL A 119 2.34 5.02 -2.25
N VAL A 120 1.63 4.89 -3.35
CA VAL A 120 1.00 3.64 -3.78
C VAL A 120 1.61 3.19 -5.11
N CYS A 121 2.23 2.00 -5.11
CA CYS A 121 2.76 1.36 -6.31
C CYS A 121 1.68 0.45 -6.93
N VAL A 122 1.08 0.91 -8.02
CA VAL A 122 0.08 0.15 -8.80
C VAL A 122 0.81 -0.81 -9.73
N VAL A 123 0.75 -2.11 -9.45
CA VAL A 123 1.47 -3.13 -10.22
C VAL A 123 0.59 -3.71 -11.31
N LEU A 124 1.03 -3.55 -12.55
CA LEU A 124 0.41 -4.10 -13.76
C LEU A 124 1.21 -5.32 -14.26
N ASN A 125 0.55 -6.25 -14.92
CA ASN A 125 1.20 -7.36 -15.62
C ASN A 125 1.33 -7.00 -17.11
N ALA A 126 2.56 -6.89 -17.60
CA ALA A 126 2.83 -6.53 -19.00
C ALA A 126 2.22 -7.52 -20.01
N GLU A 127 2.20 -8.83 -19.70
CA GLU A 127 1.65 -9.86 -20.61
C GLU A 127 0.12 -9.76 -20.76
N GLU A 128 -0.56 -9.40 -19.64
CA GLU A 128 -2.03 -9.34 -19.61
C GLU A 128 -2.56 -7.97 -20.04
N GLY A 129 -1.70 -6.96 -20.09
CA GLY A 129 -2.09 -5.59 -20.33
C GLY A 129 -2.93 -4.99 -19.19
N ILE A 130 -3.55 -3.85 -19.47
CA ILE A 130 -4.36 -3.10 -18.51
C ILE A 130 -5.77 -3.71 -18.46
N ARG A 131 -6.28 -3.93 -17.26
CA ARG A 131 -7.62 -4.47 -17.00
C ARG A 131 -8.45 -3.47 -16.20
N GLU A 132 -9.79 -3.60 -16.27
CA GLU A 132 -10.71 -2.73 -15.51
C GLU A 132 -10.44 -2.73 -14.00
N GLN A 133 -10.09 -3.88 -13.43
CA GLN A 133 -9.75 -3.99 -12.02
C GLN A 133 -8.49 -3.19 -11.65
N ASP A 134 -7.52 -3.06 -12.56
CA ASP A 134 -6.33 -2.22 -12.36
C ASP A 134 -6.72 -0.74 -12.30
N LYS A 135 -7.67 -0.31 -13.14
CA LYS A 135 -8.19 1.06 -13.15
C LYS A 135 -8.94 1.39 -11.86
N HIS A 136 -9.78 0.48 -11.38
CA HIS A 136 -10.49 0.67 -10.12
C HIS A 136 -9.53 0.83 -8.94
N VAL A 137 -8.52 -0.03 -8.83
CA VAL A 137 -7.55 0.01 -7.74
C VAL A 137 -6.70 1.28 -7.79
N ALA A 138 -6.28 1.68 -9.00
CA ALA A 138 -5.55 2.94 -9.20
C ALA A 138 -6.43 4.18 -8.91
N GLY A 139 -7.73 4.10 -9.24
CA GLY A 139 -8.71 5.14 -8.92
C GLY A 139 -8.82 5.37 -7.42
N TYR A 140 -8.89 4.32 -6.60
CA TYR A 140 -8.93 4.46 -5.15
C TYR A 140 -7.68 5.18 -4.59
N ALA A 141 -6.48 4.89 -5.11
CA ALA A 141 -5.26 5.56 -4.69
C ALA A 141 -5.29 7.06 -5.03
N HIS A 142 -5.78 7.40 -6.21
CA HIS A 142 -5.95 8.78 -6.66
C HIS A 142 -6.97 9.55 -5.81
N GLU A 143 -8.15 8.98 -5.58
CA GLU A 143 -9.22 9.57 -4.75
C GLU A 143 -8.79 9.78 -3.30
N ALA A 144 -7.95 8.88 -2.77
CA ALA A 144 -7.34 9.01 -1.44
C ALA A 144 -6.23 10.09 -1.38
N GLY A 145 -5.91 10.76 -2.50
CA GLY A 145 -4.90 11.80 -2.56
C GLY A 145 -3.47 11.31 -2.33
N ARG A 146 -3.18 10.01 -2.62
CA ARG A 146 -1.86 9.43 -2.42
C ARG A 146 -0.96 9.64 -3.64
N GLY A 147 0.36 9.70 -3.42
CA GLY A 147 1.31 9.61 -4.50
C GLY A 147 1.16 8.27 -5.23
N VAL A 148 1.17 8.26 -6.56
CA VAL A 148 0.99 7.02 -7.34
C VAL A 148 2.18 6.80 -8.25
N ILE A 149 2.70 5.56 -8.24
CA ILE A 149 3.69 5.05 -9.19
C ILE A 149 3.07 3.87 -9.93
N ILE A 150 3.15 3.84 -11.25
CA ILE A 150 2.70 2.70 -12.05
C ILE A 150 3.90 1.79 -12.32
N VAL A 151 3.82 0.53 -11.88
CA VAL A 151 4.88 -0.46 -12.06
C VAL A 151 4.42 -1.51 -13.05
N VAL A 152 5.09 -1.59 -14.20
CA VAL A 152 4.82 -2.58 -15.24
C VAL A 152 5.73 -3.78 -15.03
N ASN A 153 5.23 -4.78 -14.33
CA ASN A 153 5.98 -5.97 -13.99
C ASN A 153 5.91 -7.04 -15.10
N LYS A 154 6.84 -7.98 -15.07
CA LYS A 154 7.03 -9.06 -16.06
C LYS A 154 7.31 -8.51 -17.47
N TRP A 155 7.94 -7.34 -17.53
CA TRP A 155 8.32 -6.73 -18.80
C TRP A 155 9.32 -7.56 -19.61
N ASP A 156 10.12 -8.38 -18.93
CA ASP A 156 11.10 -9.31 -19.50
C ASP A 156 10.47 -10.45 -20.31
N THR A 157 9.21 -10.80 -20.04
CA THR A 157 8.52 -11.92 -20.71
C THR A 157 7.96 -11.56 -22.09
N LEU A 158 7.82 -10.26 -22.38
CA LEU A 158 7.29 -9.80 -23.65
C LEU A 158 8.29 -9.91 -24.80
N LYS A 159 7.82 -10.30 -25.97
CA LYS A 159 8.57 -10.13 -27.24
C LYS A 159 8.62 -8.64 -27.56
N LYS A 160 9.80 -8.04 -27.41
CA LYS A 160 10.00 -6.60 -27.54
C LYS A 160 10.46 -6.23 -28.95
N ASN A 161 9.97 -5.09 -29.41
CA ASN A 161 10.52 -4.35 -30.54
C ASN A 161 10.98 -2.96 -30.04
N SER A 162 11.58 -2.14 -30.89
CA SER A 162 12.10 -0.82 -30.53
C SER A 162 11.05 0.17 -30.03
N HIS A 163 9.75 -0.10 -30.25
CA HIS A 163 8.63 0.78 -29.87
C HIS A 163 7.80 0.25 -28.71
N SER A 164 8.02 -1.00 -28.27
CA SER A 164 7.15 -1.68 -27.30
C SER A 164 6.95 -0.90 -25.98
N MET A 165 7.99 -0.25 -25.46
CA MET A 165 7.90 0.53 -24.22
C MET A 165 7.06 1.82 -24.42
N ALA A 166 7.33 2.57 -25.48
CA ALA A 166 6.58 3.79 -25.80
C ALA A 166 5.11 3.50 -26.10
N ASP A 167 4.82 2.40 -26.78
CA ASP A 167 3.45 1.99 -27.08
C ASP A 167 2.71 1.61 -25.79
N PHE A 168 3.36 0.88 -24.89
CA PHE A 168 2.76 0.49 -23.62
C PHE A 168 2.54 1.70 -22.71
N GLU A 169 3.53 2.61 -22.64
CA GLU A 169 3.37 3.87 -21.91
C GLU A 169 2.21 4.70 -22.45
N LYS A 170 2.08 4.82 -23.78
CA LYS A 170 0.96 5.51 -24.40
C LYS A 170 -0.38 4.88 -24.02
N ALA A 171 -0.48 3.55 -24.02
CA ALA A 171 -1.68 2.83 -23.59
C ALA A 171 -1.99 3.13 -22.11
N ILE A 172 -0.99 3.13 -21.22
CA ILE A 172 -1.15 3.51 -19.81
C ILE A 172 -1.72 4.93 -19.71
N ARG A 173 -1.12 5.91 -20.40
CA ARG A 173 -1.57 7.31 -20.36
C ARG A 173 -3.01 7.49 -20.88
N GLN A 174 -3.41 6.69 -21.83
CA GLN A 174 -4.79 6.70 -22.36
C GLN A 174 -5.80 6.12 -21.37
N GLU A 175 -5.45 5.01 -20.72
CA GLU A 175 -6.36 4.32 -19.78
C GLU A 175 -6.40 4.98 -18.39
N PHE A 176 -5.30 5.60 -17.94
CA PHE A 176 -5.19 6.27 -16.65
C PHE A 176 -5.01 7.78 -16.81
N GLN A 177 -5.92 8.45 -17.54
CA GLN A 177 -5.84 9.88 -17.83
C GLN A 177 -5.75 10.74 -16.53
N TYR A 178 -6.41 10.31 -15.46
CA TYR A 178 -6.39 10.95 -14.14
C TYR A 178 -5.06 10.78 -13.41
N LEU A 179 -4.17 9.88 -13.86
CA LEU A 179 -2.82 9.66 -13.34
C LEU A 179 -1.74 10.16 -14.31
N SER A 180 -1.99 11.20 -15.08
CA SER A 180 -1.03 11.76 -16.04
C SER A 180 0.30 12.18 -15.38
N TYR A 181 0.27 12.52 -14.09
CA TYR A 181 1.44 12.89 -13.28
C TYR A 181 2.25 11.68 -12.77
N ALA A 182 1.67 10.48 -12.75
CA ALA A 182 2.30 9.32 -12.14
C ALA A 182 3.50 8.84 -12.96
N PRO A 183 4.68 8.63 -12.36
CA PRO A 183 5.79 7.98 -13.02
C PRO A 183 5.45 6.53 -13.38
N ILE A 184 6.04 6.05 -14.48
CA ILE A 184 5.89 4.68 -14.95
C ILE A 184 7.25 4.01 -14.91
N VAL A 185 7.32 2.83 -14.30
CA VAL A 185 8.53 2.01 -14.17
C VAL A 185 8.29 0.66 -14.83
N PHE A 186 9.29 0.17 -15.62
CA PHE A 186 9.24 -1.12 -16.33
C PHE A 186 10.27 -2.09 -15.78
#